data_26988d588c587a55a6b96c240e5e7c35
#
_entry.id   26988d588c587a55a6b96c240e5e7c35
#
_cell.length_a   1.000
_cell.length_b   1.000
_cell.length_c   1.000
_cell.angle_alpha   90.00
_cell.angle_beta   90.00
_cell.angle_gamma   90.00
#
_symmetry.space_group_name_H-M   'P 1'
#
loop_
_entity.id
_entity.type
_entity.pdbx_description
1 polymer ?
#
loop_
_entity_poly.entity_id
_entity_poly.type
_entity_poly.pdbx_seq_one_letter_code
_entity_poly.pdbx_strand_id
1 'polypeptide(L)' 'MTAQIKAVEPTTSEKIGQADQAIRMLANDLHRLNQSVARAVEAGVTVELIRSSRHHNGDGNWGDLLIPVITKKG' A
#
# COMPACT_ATOMS: atom_id res chain seq x y z
N MET A 1 14.66 -13.49 -23.27
CA MET A 1 14.09 -13.71 -23.26
C MET A 1 13.51 -13.32 -23.09
N THR A 2 13.58 -13.26 -22.80
CA THR A 2 13.00 -13.19 -22.59
C THR A 2 12.29 -13.14 -22.68
N ALA A 3 12.27 -13.42 -22.83
CA ALA A 3 11.59 -13.63 -22.96
C ALA A 3 10.94 -13.79 -23.15
N GLN A 4 10.85 -14.01 -23.31
CA GLN A 4 10.26 -14.40 -23.48
C GLN A 4 9.56 -14.51 -23.61
N ILE A 5 9.49 -14.76 -24.12
CA ILE A 5 8.75 -15.02 -24.26
C ILE A 5 7.99 -15.15 -24.56
N LYS A 6 7.59 -15.56 -24.91
CA LYS A 6 6.81 -15.85 -25.03
C LYS A 6 5.79 -15.55 -24.84
N ALA A 7 5.30 -15.54 -25.14
CA ALA A 7 4.41 -15.30 -24.93
C ALA A 7 3.55 -14.61 -24.65
N VAL A 8 3.09 -14.34 -24.85
CA VAL A 8 2.23 -13.80 -24.67
C VAL A 8 1.60 -13.25 -23.48
N GLU A 9 1.24 -13.88 -22.63
CA GLU A 9 0.93 -13.39 -21.32
C GLU A 9 2.17 -12.84 -20.67
N PRO A 10 2.03 -11.91 -19.71
CA PRO A 10 3.20 -11.38 -19.02
C PRO A 10 4.03 -12.51 -18.46
N THR A 11 5.32 -12.43 -18.65
CA THR A 11 6.22 -13.43 -18.11
C THR A 11 6.23 -13.35 -16.60
N THR A 12 6.67 -14.41 -15.97
CA THR A 12 6.86 -14.43 -14.52
C THR A 12 7.80 -13.31 -14.10
N SER A 13 8.85 -13.04 -14.88
CA SER A 13 9.80 -11.97 -14.57
C SER A 13 9.11 -10.60 -14.55
N GLU A 14 8.20 -10.35 -15.50
CA GLU A 14 7.48 -9.09 -15.54
C GLU A 14 6.58 -8.93 -14.33
N LYS A 15 5.88 -10.01 -13.94
CA LYS A 15 5.01 -9.96 -12.78
C LYS A 15 5.81 -9.74 -11.50
N ILE A 16 6.97 -10.38 -11.38
CA ILE A 16 7.84 -10.20 -10.23
C ILE A 16 8.34 -8.77 -10.18
N GLY A 17 8.71 -8.19 -11.34
CA GLY A 17 9.15 -6.80 -11.40
C GLY A 17 8.07 -5.83 -10.98
N GLN A 18 6.82 -6.09 -11.41
CA GLN A 18 5.69 -5.25 -11.01
C GLN A 18 5.42 -5.36 -9.52
N ALA A 19 5.50 -6.56 -8.97
CA ALA A 19 5.30 -6.77 -7.55
C ALA A 19 6.38 -6.05 -6.73
N ASP A 20 7.64 -6.18 -7.13
CA ASP A 20 8.74 -5.50 -6.45
C ASP A 20 8.57 -3.99 -6.47
N GLN A 21 8.15 -3.44 -7.61
CA GLN A 21 7.91 -2.02 -7.74
C GLN A 21 6.77 -1.58 -6.84
N ALA A 22 5.68 -2.34 -6.82
CA ALA A 22 4.54 -2.03 -5.97
C ALA A 22 4.91 -2.08 -4.49
N ILE A 23 5.72 -3.06 -4.10
CA ILE A 23 6.17 -3.18 -2.71
C ILE A 23 7.00 -1.96 -2.31
N ARG A 24 7.90 -1.50 -3.19
CA ARG A 24 8.70 -0.31 -2.91
C ARG A 24 7.86 0.94 -2.78
N MET A 25 6.87 1.10 -3.67
CA MET A 25 5.95 2.22 -3.61
C MET A 25 5.16 2.19 -2.30
N LEU A 26 4.68 1.01 -1.93
CA LEU A 26 3.94 0.85 -0.70
C LEU A 26 4.80 1.23 0.51
N ALA A 27 6.04 0.76 0.54
CA ALA A 27 6.95 1.08 1.64
C ALA A 27 7.21 2.58 1.75
N ASN A 28 7.42 3.25 0.61
CA ASN A 28 7.65 4.69 0.58
C ASN A 28 6.41 5.46 1.03
N ASP A 29 5.25 5.03 0.56
CA ASP A 29 3.99 5.68 0.93
C ASP A 29 3.68 5.47 2.41
N LEU A 30 3.96 4.28 2.91
CA LEU A 30 3.76 4.00 4.33
C LEU A 30 4.68 4.88 5.19
N HIS A 31 5.93 5.05 4.77
CA HIS A 31 6.86 5.93 5.48
C HIS A 31 6.31 7.36 5.53
N ARG A 32 5.80 7.86 4.41
CA ARG A 32 5.20 9.19 4.36
C ARG A 32 3.95 9.28 5.22
N LEU A 33 3.14 8.23 5.20
CA LEU A 33 1.95 8.18 6.04
C LEU A 33 2.34 8.26 7.51
N ASN A 34 3.35 7.49 7.93
CA ASN A 34 3.80 7.51 9.31
C ASN A 34 4.32 8.89 9.71
N GLN A 35 5.02 9.58 8.81
CA GLN A 35 5.46 10.95 9.07
C GLN A 35 4.28 11.90 9.21
N SER A 36 3.25 11.72 8.38
CA SER A 36 2.05 12.55 8.45
C SER A 36 1.29 12.32 9.75
N VAL A 37 1.22 11.08 10.20
CA VAL A 37 0.60 10.75 11.49
C VAL A 37 1.36 11.47 12.62
N ALA A 38 2.69 11.38 12.60
CA ALA A 38 3.50 12.03 13.62
C ALA A 38 3.25 13.54 13.65
N ARG A 39 3.16 14.17 12.47
CA ARG A 39 2.89 15.61 12.40
C ARG A 39 1.52 15.97 12.96
N ALA A 40 0.53 15.12 12.68
CA ALA A 40 -0.83 15.35 13.19
C ALA A 40 -0.82 15.27 14.73
N VAL A 41 -0.14 14.26 15.26
CA VAL A 41 -0.03 14.10 16.72
C VAL A 41 0.67 15.32 17.34
N GLU A 42 1.75 15.78 16.71
CA GLU A 42 2.46 16.99 17.21
C GLU A 42 1.56 18.22 17.14
N ALA A 43 0.63 18.27 16.22
CA ALA A 43 -0.32 19.37 16.10
C ALA A 43 -1.52 19.23 17.05
N GLY A 44 -1.58 18.19 17.85
CA GLY A 44 -2.59 18.06 18.91
C GLY A 44 -3.76 17.17 18.60
N VAL A 45 -3.65 16.29 17.61
CA VAL A 45 -4.73 15.36 17.32
C VAL A 45 -4.30 13.93 17.62
N THR A 46 -5.27 13.08 17.87
CA THR A 46 -5.05 11.65 17.99
C THR A 46 -5.49 10.99 16.69
N VAL A 47 -4.64 10.15 16.15
CA VAL A 47 -4.88 9.47 14.88
C VAL A 47 -4.86 7.98 15.10
N GLU A 48 -5.94 7.32 14.69
CA GLU A 48 -6.00 5.87 14.71
C GLU A 48 -6.27 5.40 13.28
N LEU A 49 -5.48 4.48 12.77
CA LEU A 49 -5.66 3.95 11.42
C LEU A 49 -6.38 2.62 11.55
N ILE A 50 -7.56 2.54 10.94
CA ILE A 50 -8.33 1.31 11.00
C ILE A 50 -8.61 0.81 9.58
N ARG A 51 -8.83 -0.49 9.48
CA ARG A 51 -9.17 -1.09 8.19
C ARG A 51 -10.61 -0.71 7.83
N SER A 52 -10.78 -0.11 6.66
CA SER A 52 -12.12 0.22 6.15
C SER A 52 -12.68 -0.93 5.33
N SER A 53 -11.81 -1.60 4.56
CA SER A 53 -12.23 -2.66 3.66
C SER A 53 -11.01 -3.45 3.23
N ARG A 54 -11.22 -4.45 2.39
CA ARG A 54 -10.14 -5.19 1.76
C ARG A 54 -10.30 -5.14 0.26
N HIS A 55 -9.18 -4.95 -0.41
CA HIS A 55 -9.14 -5.01 -1.85
C HIS A 55 -8.71 -6.41 -2.28
N HIS A 56 -9.47 -7.02 -3.17
CA HIS A 56 -9.17 -8.33 -3.71
C HIS A 56 -8.90 -8.21 -5.20
N ASN A 57 -7.88 -8.93 -5.68
CA ASN A 57 -7.57 -8.88 -7.11
C ASN A 57 -8.28 -9.98 -7.94
N GLY A 58 -8.99 -10.89 -7.27
CA GLY A 58 -9.68 -11.97 -7.96
C GLY A 58 -8.85 -13.24 -8.13
N ASP A 59 -7.57 -13.19 -7.76
CA ASP A 59 -6.64 -14.32 -7.92
C ASP A 59 -6.13 -14.85 -6.58
N GLY A 60 -6.85 -14.56 -5.50
CA GLY A 60 -6.48 -15.06 -4.18
C GLY A 60 -5.62 -14.13 -3.36
N ASN A 61 -5.22 -12.99 -3.92
CA ASN A 61 -4.46 -11.98 -3.17
C ASN A 61 -5.41 -10.91 -2.66
N TRP A 62 -5.05 -10.32 -1.53
CA TRP A 62 -5.87 -9.27 -0.93
C TRP A 62 -5.00 -8.38 -0.06
N GLY A 63 -5.51 -7.21 0.23
CA GLY A 63 -4.83 -6.27 1.10
C GLY A 63 -5.83 -5.40 1.84
N ASP A 64 -5.41 -4.89 2.99
CA ASP A 64 -6.24 -4.01 3.81
C ASP A 64 -6.15 -2.58 3.30
N LEU A 65 -7.31 -1.93 3.21
CA LEU A 65 -7.40 -0.50 2.94
C LEU A 65 -7.79 0.19 4.23
N LEU A 66 -7.12 1.29 4.54
CA LEU A 66 -7.23 1.95 5.83
C LEU A 66 -7.92 3.30 5.71
N ILE A 67 -8.54 3.71 6.81
CA ILE A 67 -9.01 5.08 6.97
C ILE A 67 -8.50 5.61 8.31
N PRO A 68 -8.30 6.93 8.43
CA PRO A 68 -7.94 7.51 9.71
C PRO A 68 -9.18 7.85 10.52
N VAL A 69 -9.12 7.59 11.81
CA VAL A 69 -10.09 8.09 12.76
C VAL A 69 -9.38 9.16 13.58
N ILE A 70 -9.87 10.37 13.50
CA ILE A 70 -9.20 11.53 14.06
C ILE A 70 -9.99 12.04 15.26
N THR A 71 -9.31 12.25 16.37
CA THR A 71 -9.90 12.88 17.54
C THR A 71 -9.13 14.14 17.85
N LYS A 72 -9.81 15.26 17.83
CA LYS A 72 -9.20 16.54 18.20
C LYS A 72 -9.56 16.87 19.63
N LYS A 73 -8.58 17.32 20.36
CA LYS A 73 -8.83 17.83 21.70
C LYS A 73 -9.36 19.24 21.65
N GLY A 74 -10.30 19.48 22.39
CA GLY A 74 -10.75 20.82 22.62
C GLY A 74 -11.72 21.39 21.76
#